data_6c7d5b73f7e9d1fc8f3bf5308c4fd807
#
_entry.id   6c7d5b73f7e9d1fc8f3bf5308c4fd807
#
_cell.length_a   1.000
_cell.length_b   1.000
_cell.length_c   1.000
_cell.angle_alpha   90.00
_cell.angle_beta   90.00
_cell.angle_gamma   90.00
#
_symmetry.space_group_name_H-M   'P 1'
#
loop_
_entity.id
_entity.type
_entity.pdbx_description
1 polymer ?
#
loop_
_entity_poly.entity_id
_entity_poly.type
_entity_poly.pdbx_seq_one_letter_code
_entity_poly.pdbx_strand_id
1 'polypeptide(L)'
;ESNVVVSDNLSESKVAMVYGQMNEPPGNRLRVALTGLTIAESFRDEGRDVLFFVDNIYRYTLAGTEVSALLGRMPSAVGYQPTLAEEMGRLQERITSTKVGSITSIQAVYVPADDLTDPSPATTFAHLDSTVVLSRDIAALGIYPAVDPLDSTSRQLDPHVVDRKSTRLNSSH
;
A
#
# COMPACT_ATOMS: atom_id res chain seq x y z
N GLU A 1 3.18 -19.87 -17.23
CA GLU A 1 1.83 -19.26 -17.17
C GLU A 1 1.22 -19.61 -15.84
N SER A 2 0.84 -18.60 -15.05
CA SER A 2 0.46 -18.79 -13.63
C SER A 2 -0.99 -19.28 -13.44
N ASN A 3 -1.79 -19.36 -14.50
CA ASN A 3 -3.23 -19.68 -14.47
C ASN A 3 -4.06 -18.85 -13.47
N VAL A 4 -3.55 -17.68 -13.03
CA VAL A 4 -4.24 -16.77 -12.12
C VAL A 4 -5.34 -16.01 -12.85
N VAL A 5 -5.06 -15.59 -14.10
CA VAL A 5 -6.03 -14.97 -14.99
C VAL A 5 -6.25 -15.90 -16.18
N VAL A 6 -7.48 -16.36 -16.37
CA VAL A 6 -7.88 -17.20 -17.51
C VAL A 6 -8.58 -16.29 -18.50
N SER A 7 -7.90 -15.96 -19.62
CA SER A 7 -8.39 -15.01 -20.63
C SER A 7 -9.65 -15.52 -21.35
N ASP A 8 -9.78 -16.83 -21.52
CA ASP A 8 -10.89 -17.45 -22.26
C ASP A 8 -12.12 -17.68 -21.37
N ASN A 9 -11.94 -17.73 -20.05
CA ASN A 9 -13.03 -17.88 -19.10
C ASN A 9 -12.73 -17.11 -17.80
N LEU A 10 -13.17 -15.87 -17.74
CA LEU A 10 -12.93 -14.99 -16.57
C LEU A 10 -13.53 -15.52 -15.27
N SER A 11 -14.57 -16.36 -15.36
CA SER A 11 -15.19 -16.95 -14.15
C SER A 11 -14.29 -17.98 -13.45
N GLU A 12 -13.29 -18.51 -14.13
CA GLU A 12 -12.29 -19.42 -13.56
C GLU A 12 -11.05 -18.69 -13.04
N SER A 13 -10.97 -17.38 -13.27
CA SER A 13 -9.86 -16.56 -12.80
C SER A 13 -9.91 -16.40 -11.29
N LYS A 14 -8.74 -16.47 -10.63
CA LYS A 14 -8.58 -16.26 -9.18
C LYS A 14 -8.27 -14.79 -8.85
N VAL A 15 -8.83 -13.86 -9.61
CA VAL A 15 -8.59 -12.41 -9.47
C VAL A 15 -9.93 -11.68 -9.47
N ALA A 16 -10.10 -10.78 -8.50
CA ALA A 16 -11.14 -9.77 -8.50
C ALA A 16 -10.49 -8.40 -8.74
N MET A 17 -10.92 -7.69 -9.78
CA MET A 17 -10.39 -6.37 -10.14
C MET A 17 -11.41 -5.30 -9.79
N VAL A 18 -10.98 -4.30 -9.02
CA VAL A 18 -11.80 -3.16 -8.62
C VAL A 18 -11.13 -1.88 -9.10
N TYR A 19 -11.82 -1.15 -9.97
CA TYR A 19 -11.27 0.03 -10.63
C TYR A 19 -11.86 1.32 -10.07
N GLY A 20 -10.99 2.29 -9.80
CA GLY A 20 -11.34 3.68 -9.57
C GLY A 20 -10.63 4.55 -10.59
N GLN A 21 -11.34 4.96 -11.63
CA GLN A 21 -10.78 5.77 -12.71
C GLN A 21 -10.54 7.22 -12.26
N MET A 22 -9.58 7.90 -12.89
CA MET A 22 -9.20 9.28 -12.55
C MET A 22 -10.30 10.29 -12.83
N ASN A 23 -11.19 10.01 -13.78
CA ASN A 23 -12.34 10.85 -14.15
C ASN A 23 -13.55 10.68 -13.23
N GLU A 24 -13.52 9.72 -12.31
CA GLU A 24 -14.57 9.53 -11.33
C GLU A 24 -14.58 10.65 -10.29
N PRO A 25 -15.76 10.98 -9.72
CA PRO A 25 -15.84 11.93 -8.60
C PRO A 25 -14.97 11.50 -7.43
N PRO A 26 -14.41 12.44 -6.64
CA PRO A 26 -13.49 12.13 -5.56
C PRO A 26 -14.10 11.22 -4.48
N GLY A 27 -15.40 11.30 -4.23
CA GLY A 27 -16.09 10.39 -3.31
C GLY A 27 -16.07 8.93 -3.78
N ASN A 28 -16.18 8.69 -5.08
CA ASN A 28 -16.08 7.34 -5.64
C ASN A 28 -14.63 6.82 -5.54
N ARG A 29 -13.65 7.66 -5.90
CA ARG A 29 -12.23 7.32 -5.80
C ARG A 29 -11.77 7.02 -4.36
N LEU A 30 -12.36 7.70 -3.38
CA LEU A 30 -12.11 7.43 -1.97
C LEU A 30 -12.70 6.07 -1.54
N ARG A 31 -13.88 5.73 -2.03
CA ARG A 31 -14.58 4.50 -1.64
C ARG A 31 -14.10 3.24 -2.36
N VAL A 32 -13.50 3.36 -3.52
CA VAL A 32 -13.05 2.20 -4.30
C VAL A 32 -12.07 1.32 -3.53
N ALA A 33 -11.15 1.92 -2.78
CA ALA A 33 -10.19 1.21 -1.93
C ALA A 33 -10.91 0.39 -0.84
N LEU A 34 -11.90 1.00 -0.19
CA LEU A 34 -12.73 0.32 0.84
C LEU A 34 -13.58 -0.79 0.24
N THR A 35 -14.09 -0.62 -0.97
CA THR A 35 -14.85 -1.65 -1.70
C THR A 35 -13.94 -2.84 -2.02
N GLY A 36 -12.77 -2.60 -2.57
CA GLY A 36 -11.79 -3.65 -2.84
C GLY A 36 -11.38 -4.41 -1.59
N LEU A 37 -11.16 -3.69 -0.49
CA LEU A 37 -10.83 -4.31 0.80
C LEU A 37 -12.00 -5.15 1.36
N THR A 38 -13.23 -4.70 1.22
CA THR A 38 -14.40 -5.48 1.66
C THR A 38 -14.52 -6.81 0.89
N ILE A 39 -14.22 -6.81 -0.40
CA ILE A 39 -14.17 -8.04 -1.20
C ILE A 39 -13.04 -8.96 -0.69
N ALA A 40 -11.86 -8.40 -0.41
CA ALA A 40 -10.75 -9.16 0.14
C ALA A 40 -11.08 -9.77 1.52
N GLU A 41 -11.76 -9.02 2.38
CA GLU A 41 -12.25 -9.50 3.68
C GLU A 41 -13.25 -10.65 3.54
N SER A 42 -14.15 -10.59 2.54
CA SER A 42 -15.10 -11.66 2.26
C SER A 42 -14.38 -12.97 1.92
N PHE A 43 -13.36 -12.90 1.06
CA PHE A 43 -12.56 -14.09 0.72
C PHE A 43 -11.75 -14.60 1.92
N ARG A 44 -11.19 -13.73 2.74
CA ARG A 44 -10.48 -14.11 3.96
C ARG A 44 -11.41 -14.85 4.92
N ASP A 45 -12.63 -14.34 5.11
CA ASP A 45 -13.59 -14.90 6.05
C ASP A 45 -14.18 -16.23 5.58
N GLU A 46 -14.08 -16.52 4.27
CA GLU A 46 -14.31 -17.85 3.69
C GLU A 46 -13.15 -18.85 3.94
N GLY A 47 -12.10 -18.44 4.64
CA GLY A 47 -10.92 -19.27 4.95
C GLY A 47 -9.86 -19.26 3.87
N ARG A 48 -9.81 -18.23 3.03
CA ARG A 48 -8.80 -18.11 1.96
C ARG A 48 -7.67 -17.18 2.39
N ASP A 49 -6.50 -17.42 1.83
CA ASP A 49 -5.38 -16.48 1.87
C ASP A 49 -5.48 -15.55 0.66
N VAL A 50 -5.55 -14.25 0.93
CA VAL A 50 -5.79 -13.21 -0.07
C VAL A 50 -4.53 -12.35 -0.25
N LEU A 51 -4.13 -12.16 -1.50
CA LEU A 51 -3.12 -11.18 -1.87
C LEU A 51 -3.82 -9.92 -2.40
N PHE A 52 -3.69 -8.83 -1.67
CA PHE A 52 -4.37 -7.56 -1.93
C PHE A 52 -3.41 -6.53 -2.51
N PHE A 53 -3.60 -6.16 -3.77
CA PHE A 53 -2.80 -5.14 -4.45
C PHE A 53 -3.51 -3.80 -4.45
N VAL A 54 -2.77 -2.74 -4.11
CA VAL A 54 -3.26 -1.35 -4.20
C VAL A 54 -2.31 -0.54 -5.06
N ASP A 55 -2.77 -0.09 -6.20
CA ASP A 55 -2.03 0.79 -7.10
C ASP A 55 -2.86 2.04 -7.41
N ASN A 56 -2.57 3.15 -6.75
CA ASN A 56 -1.65 3.30 -5.62
C ASN A 56 -2.39 3.97 -4.45
N ILE A 57 -1.85 3.80 -3.24
CA ILE A 57 -2.46 4.33 -2.02
C ILE A 57 -2.47 5.87 -1.97
N TYR A 58 -1.54 6.55 -2.65
CA TYR A 58 -1.50 8.00 -2.72
C TYR A 58 -2.77 8.59 -3.36
N ARG A 59 -3.36 7.92 -4.33
CA ARG A 59 -4.63 8.35 -4.96
C ARG A 59 -5.80 8.31 -4.00
N TYR A 60 -5.80 7.37 -3.07
CA TYR A 60 -6.76 7.32 -1.97
C TYR A 60 -6.62 8.56 -1.07
N THR A 61 -5.40 8.95 -0.73
CA THR A 61 -5.11 10.17 0.02
C THR A 61 -5.57 11.42 -0.71
N LEU A 62 -5.27 11.55 -2.00
CA LEU A 62 -5.70 12.70 -2.81
C LEU A 62 -7.21 12.81 -2.90
N ALA A 63 -7.91 11.70 -3.08
CA ALA A 63 -9.37 11.69 -3.10
C ALA A 63 -9.95 12.18 -1.76
N GLY A 64 -9.36 11.77 -0.64
CA GLY A 64 -9.71 12.28 0.69
C GLY A 64 -9.47 13.79 0.84
N THR A 65 -8.37 14.30 0.30
CA THR A 65 -8.06 15.74 0.29
C THR A 65 -9.11 16.52 -0.50
N GLU A 66 -9.48 16.04 -1.69
CA GLU A 66 -10.49 16.68 -2.53
C GLU A 66 -11.88 16.68 -1.86
N VAL A 67 -12.29 15.58 -1.25
CA VAL A 67 -13.55 15.49 -0.50
C VAL A 67 -13.54 16.45 0.68
N SER A 68 -12.44 16.54 1.43
CA SER A 68 -12.29 17.47 2.54
C SER A 68 -12.41 18.93 2.11
N ALA A 69 -11.81 19.29 0.98
CA ALA A 69 -11.90 20.61 0.40
C ALA A 69 -13.34 20.95 -0.02
N LEU A 70 -14.05 20.01 -0.64
CA LEU A 70 -15.47 20.18 -1.00
C LEU A 70 -16.38 20.36 0.20
N LEU A 71 -16.02 19.78 1.35
CA LEU A 71 -16.73 19.96 2.62
C LEU A 71 -16.34 21.25 3.36
N GLY A 72 -15.45 22.06 2.79
CA GLY A 72 -15.00 23.31 3.40
C GLY A 72 -14.15 23.13 4.66
N ARG A 73 -13.54 21.99 4.86
CA ARG A 73 -12.65 21.76 6.00
C ARG A 73 -11.33 22.50 5.83
N MET A 74 -10.83 23.08 6.91
CA MET A 74 -9.54 23.74 6.90
C MET A 74 -8.42 22.70 6.67
N PRO A 75 -7.54 22.89 5.67
CA PRO A 75 -6.46 21.95 5.42
C PRO A 75 -5.44 21.95 6.57
N SER A 76 -4.82 20.80 6.79
CA SER A 76 -3.69 20.64 7.70
C SER A 76 -2.36 20.99 7.01
N ALA A 77 -1.24 20.60 7.63
CA ALA A 77 0.09 20.82 7.07
C ALA A 77 0.20 20.29 5.62
N VAL A 78 0.87 21.05 4.75
CA VAL A 78 1.11 20.72 3.33
C VAL A 78 -0.20 20.59 2.50
N GLY A 79 -1.33 21.07 3.03
CA GLY A 79 -2.60 21.08 2.30
C GLY A 79 -3.41 19.77 2.35
N TYR A 80 -2.99 18.76 3.10
CA TYR A 80 -3.76 17.54 3.29
C TYR A 80 -4.96 17.74 4.23
N GLN A 81 -5.92 16.81 4.19
CA GLN A 81 -7.06 16.79 5.09
C GLN A 81 -6.63 16.58 6.55
N PRO A 82 -7.32 17.20 7.53
CA PRO A 82 -7.01 16.99 8.95
C PRO A 82 -7.27 15.56 9.42
N THR A 83 -8.08 14.80 8.70
CA THR A 83 -8.45 13.41 8.98
C THR A 83 -7.57 12.38 8.27
N LEU A 84 -6.44 12.79 7.69
CA LEU A 84 -5.56 11.90 6.91
C LEU A 84 -5.16 10.64 7.68
N ALA A 85 -4.68 10.78 8.91
CA ALA A 85 -4.24 9.66 9.72
C ALA A 85 -5.39 8.71 10.08
N GLU A 86 -6.57 9.26 10.36
CA GLU A 86 -7.77 8.47 10.66
C GLU A 86 -8.25 7.69 9.43
N GLU A 87 -8.32 8.33 8.28
CA GLU A 87 -8.74 7.69 7.03
C GLU A 87 -7.76 6.58 6.61
N MET A 88 -6.46 6.84 6.73
CA MET A 88 -5.43 5.85 6.46
C MET A 88 -5.51 4.69 7.45
N GLY A 89 -5.65 4.96 8.72
CA GLY A 89 -5.81 3.96 9.78
C GLY A 89 -7.02 3.05 9.52
N ARG A 90 -8.17 3.62 9.17
CA ARG A 90 -9.37 2.85 8.82
C ARG A 90 -9.16 1.85 7.70
N LEU A 91 -8.38 2.21 6.69
CA LEU A 91 -8.06 1.32 5.59
C LEU A 91 -7.05 0.26 6.02
N GLN A 92 -5.93 0.69 6.59
CA GLN A 92 -4.78 -0.16 6.86
C GLN A 92 -5.03 -1.18 7.98
N GLU A 93 -5.74 -0.81 9.04
CA GLU A 93 -6.01 -1.71 10.17
C GLU A 93 -6.98 -2.85 9.81
N ARG A 94 -7.75 -2.71 8.75
CA ARG A 94 -8.62 -3.79 8.24
C ARG A 94 -7.83 -4.85 7.46
N ILE A 95 -6.63 -4.52 7.01
CA ILE A 95 -5.72 -5.46 6.34
C ILE A 95 -5.04 -6.31 7.42
N THR A 96 -5.67 -7.39 7.78
CA THR A 96 -5.21 -8.24 8.87
C THR A 96 -5.55 -9.70 8.63
N SER A 97 -4.80 -10.58 9.27
CA SER A 97 -5.08 -12.01 9.33
C SER A 97 -6.07 -12.32 10.46
N THR A 98 -6.91 -13.30 10.23
CA THR A 98 -7.84 -13.85 11.21
C THR A 98 -7.46 -15.29 11.54
N LYS A 99 -8.25 -15.97 12.37
CA LYS A 99 -8.04 -17.40 12.67
C LYS A 99 -8.34 -18.32 11.49
N VAL A 100 -9.07 -17.84 10.49
CA VAL A 100 -9.58 -18.65 9.37
C VAL A 100 -8.90 -18.34 8.04
N GLY A 101 -8.38 -17.12 7.86
CA GLY A 101 -7.71 -16.71 6.63
C GLY A 101 -6.82 -15.50 6.84
N SER A 102 -6.09 -15.11 5.79
CA SER A 102 -5.14 -14.00 5.84
C SER A 102 -5.33 -13.00 4.70
N ILE A 103 -4.94 -11.75 4.93
CA ILE A 103 -4.75 -10.76 3.88
C ILE A 103 -3.31 -10.28 3.93
N THR A 104 -2.57 -10.53 2.85
CA THR A 104 -1.25 -9.94 2.62
C THR A 104 -1.39 -8.82 1.61
N SER A 105 -0.91 -7.62 1.89
CA SER A 105 -1.01 -6.50 0.97
C SER A 105 0.32 -6.12 0.34
N ILE A 106 0.27 -5.74 -0.94
CA ILE A 106 1.34 -5.07 -1.66
C ILE A 106 0.79 -3.74 -2.14
N GLN A 107 1.36 -2.65 -1.64
CA GLN A 107 0.86 -1.31 -1.90
C GLN A 107 1.93 -0.49 -2.62
N ALA A 108 1.58 0.05 -3.78
CA ALA A 108 2.41 1.06 -4.42
C ALA A 108 2.18 2.40 -3.71
N VAL A 109 3.28 3.03 -3.28
CA VAL A 109 3.24 4.34 -2.62
C VAL A 109 3.99 5.33 -3.50
N TYR A 110 3.27 6.33 -4.01
CA TYR A 110 3.90 7.44 -4.69
C TYR A 110 4.42 8.44 -3.65
N VAL A 111 5.67 8.85 -3.81
CA VAL A 111 6.35 9.81 -2.92
C VAL A 111 6.51 11.13 -3.67
N PRO A 112 5.73 12.18 -3.33
CA PRO A 112 5.83 13.48 -3.98
C PRO A 112 7.23 14.08 -3.83
N ALA A 113 7.83 14.54 -4.94
CA ALA A 113 9.15 15.17 -4.98
C ALA A 113 10.28 14.34 -4.32
N ASP A 114 10.14 13.02 -4.27
CA ASP A 114 11.05 12.10 -3.59
C ASP A 114 11.23 12.40 -2.08
N ASP A 115 10.26 13.09 -1.46
CA ASP A 115 10.27 13.46 -0.05
C ASP A 115 9.52 12.40 0.80
N LEU A 116 10.26 11.50 1.42
CA LEU A 116 9.73 10.47 2.31
C LEU A 116 9.07 11.04 3.57
N THR A 117 9.32 12.31 3.90
CA THR A 117 8.75 12.99 5.06
C THR A 117 7.41 13.65 4.76
N ASP A 118 6.97 13.66 3.50
CA ASP A 118 5.63 14.13 3.13
C ASP A 118 4.56 13.39 3.97
N PRO A 119 3.53 14.09 4.49
CA PRO A 119 2.54 13.50 5.39
C PRO A 119 1.84 12.26 4.86
N SER A 120 1.61 12.16 3.54
CA SER A 120 0.92 11.02 2.94
C SER A 120 1.75 9.74 2.98
N PRO A 121 2.98 9.69 2.40
CA PRO A 121 3.81 8.50 2.53
C PRO A 121 4.21 8.21 3.98
N ALA A 122 4.56 9.22 4.77
CA ALA A 122 4.95 9.05 6.17
C ALA A 122 3.85 8.36 6.99
N THR A 123 2.59 8.79 6.85
CA THR A 123 1.45 8.17 7.52
C THR A 123 1.22 6.73 7.02
N THR A 124 1.40 6.49 5.73
CA THR A 124 1.27 5.15 5.15
C THR A 124 2.34 4.20 5.69
N PHE A 125 3.60 4.63 5.73
CA PHE A 125 4.73 3.80 6.18
C PHE A 125 4.57 3.35 7.63
N ALA A 126 3.94 4.15 8.48
CA ALA A 126 3.68 3.78 9.87
C ALA A 126 2.83 2.52 10.03
N HIS A 127 2.03 2.17 9.02
CA HIS A 127 1.16 0.99 9.03
C HIS A 127 1.75 -0.23 8.31
N LEU A 128 2.89 -0.08 7.63
CA LEU A 128 3.49 -1.14 6.84
C LEU A 128 4.52 -1.96 7.65
N ASP A 129 4.53 -3.27 7.45
CA ASP A 129 5.50 -4.16 8.10
C ASP A 129 6.85 -4.15 7.38
N SER A 130 6.86 -3.85 6.10
CA SER A 130 8.06 -3.77 5.27
C SER A 130 7.89 -2.67 4.23
N THR A 131 8.97 -1.94 3.98
CA THR A 131 9.03 -0.92 2.93
C THR A 131 10.23 -1.17 2.04
N VAL A 132 10.01 -1.10 0.73
CA VAL A 132 11.05 -1.15 -0.29
C VAL A 132 11.08 0.20 -0.99
N VAL A 133 12.16 0.94 -0.80
CA VAL A 133 12.35 2.26 -1.40
C VAL A 133 13.16 2.13 -2.69
N LEU A 134 12.62 2.68 -3.78
CA LEU A 134 13.33 2.76 -5.07
C LEU A 134 14.01 4.11 -5.20
N SER A 135 15.29 4.11 -5.55
CA SER A 135 16.11 5.31 -5.68
C SER A 135 16.43 5.63 -7.15
N ARG A 136 16.21 6.88 -7.55
CA ARG A 136 16.59 7.37 -8.87
C ARG A 136 18.11 7.41 -9.05
N ASP A 137 18.85 7.73 -8.00
CA ASP A 137 20.31 7.81 -8.03
C ASP A 137 20.92 6.43 -8.28
N ILE A 138 20.39 5.40 -7.65
CA ILE A 138 20.81 4.01 -7.88
C ILE A 138 20.46 3.58 -9.31
N ALA A 139 19.27 3.94 -9.81
CA ALA A 139 18.88 3.67 -11.18
C ALA A 139 19.81 4.39 -12.20
N ALA A 140 20.23 5.61 -11.91
CA ALA A 140 21.17 6.37 -12.75
C ALA A 140 22.56 5.71 -12.84
N LEU A 141 22.94 4.93 -11.84
CA LEU A 141 24.17 4.11 -11.87
C LEU A 141 24.01 2.81 -12.67
N GLY A 142 22.81 2.55 -13.22
CA GLY A 142 22.54 1.33 -13.99
C GLY A 142 22.34 0.09 -13.12
N ILE A 143 22.11 0.24 -11.81
CA ILE A 143 21.90 -0.86 -10.87
C ILE A 143 20.40 -1.16 -10.79
N TYR A 144 20.03 -2.40 -11.09
CA TYR A 144 18.65 -2.88 -11.04
C TYR A 144 18.54 -4.23 -10.33
N PRO A 145 17.51 -4.42 -9.47
CA PRO A 145 16.51 -3.43 -9.06
C PRO A 145 17.14 -2.26 -8.28
N ALA A 146 16.66 -1.04 -8.55
CA ALA A 146 17.19 0.20 -7.98
C ALA A 146 16.68 0.42 -6.54
N VAL A 147 16.85 -0.57 -5.69
CA VAL A 147 16.41 -0.55 -4.29
C VAL A 147 17.46 0.14 -3.43
N ASP A 148 17.02 1.11 -2.62
CA ASP A 148 17.86 1.70 -1.59
C ASP A 148 17.83 0.81 -0.34
N PRO A 149 18.96 0.17 0.03
CA PRO A 149 19.00 -0.72 1.19
C PRO A 149 19.02 0.03 2.53
N LEU A 150 19.34 1.33 2.53
CA LEU A 150 19.41 2.12 3.75
C LEU A 150 18.04 2.68 4.14
N ASP A 151 17.26 3.10 3.15
CA ASP A 151 15.91 3.62 3.35
C ASP A 151 14.83 2.52 3.37
N SER A 152 15.18 1.32 2.93
CA SER A 152 14.28 0.16 2.97
C SER A 152 14.33 -0.52 4.33
N THR A 153 13.17 -0.92 4.85
CA THR A 153 13.04 -1.53 6.18
C THR A 153 12.12 -2.74 6.16
N SER A 154 12.32 -3.67 7.09
CA SER A 154 11.41 -4.79 7.31
C SER A 154 11.44 -5.24 8.77
N ARG A 155 10.26 -5.45 9.35
CA ARG A 155 10.15 -6.06 10.69
C ARG A 155 10.67 -7.50 10.73
N GLN A 156 10.72 -8.18 9.59
CA GLN A 156 11.28 -9.53 9.49
C GLN A 156 12.81 -9.57 9.61
N LEU A 157 13.49 -8.41 9.52
CA LEU A 157 14.94 -8.31 9.76
C LEU A 157 15.32 -8.33 11.25
N ASP A 158 14.36 -8.56 12.14
CA ASP A 158 14.63 -8.74 13.55
C ASP A 158 15.52 -9.97 13.79
N PRO A 159 16.55 -9.89 14.67
CA PRO A 159 17.45 -11.01 15.00
C PRO A 159 16.74 -12.25 15.55
N HIS A 160 15.51 -12.12 16.04
CA HIS A 160 14.69 -13.25 16.49
C HIS A 160 14.00 -14.01 15.35
N VAL A 161 13.93 -13.40 14.15
CA VAL A 161 13.28 -13.98 12.97
C VAL A 161 14.32 -14.47 11.96
N VAL A 162 15.41 -13.70 11.75
CA VAL A 162 16.50 -14.04 10.84
C VAL A 162 17.79 -14.29 11.57
N ASP A 163 18.60 -15.24 11.08
CA ASP A 163 19.89 -15.57 11.67
C ASP A 163 20.80 -14.35 11.75
N ARG A 164 21.60 -14.26 12.83
CA ARG A 164 22.59 -13.19 13.08
C ARG A 164 23.53 -12.91 11.91
N LYS A 165 23.79 -13.88 11.04
CA LYS A 165 24.62 -13.71 9.86
C LYS A 165 23.93 -12.85 8.80
N SER A 166 22.64 -13.02 8.58
CA SER A 166 21.85 -12.24 7.62
C SER A 166 21.71 -10.78 8.06
N THR A 167 21.60 -10.53 9.36
CA THR A 167 21.51 -9.17 9.93
C THR A 167 22.85 -8.41 9.81
N ARG A 168 23.99 -9.12 9.90
CA ARG A 168 25.32 -8.49 9.74
C ARG A 168 25.66 -8.10 8.30
N LEU A 169 25.12 -8.79 7.31
CA LEU A 169 25.35 -8.45 5.90
C LEU A 169 24.67 -7.13 5.50
N ASN A 170 23.56 -6.76 6.15
CA ASN A 170 22.88 -5.49 5.91
C ASN A 170 23.49 -4.29 6.68
N SER A 171 24.31 -4.53 7.69
CA SER A 171 24.93 -3.46 8.50
C SER A 171 26.38 -3.14 8.10
N SER A 172 26.89 -3.74 7.03
CA SER A 172 28.29 -3.60 6.59
C SER A 172 28.46 -2.96 5.19
N HIS A 173 27.45 -2.18 4.76
CA HIS A 173 27.58 -1.32 3.56
C HIS A 173 27.29 0.12 3.89
#